data_2f9a04f14daa9729bfac6218aa15f850
#
_entry.id   2f9a04f14daa9729bfac6218aa15f850
#
_cell.length_a   1.000
_cell.length_b   1.000
_cell.length_c   1.000
_cell.angle_alpha   90.00
_cell.angle_beta   90.00
_cell.angle_gamma   90.00
#
_symmetry.space_group_name_H-M   'P 1'
#
loop_
_entity.id
_entity.type
_entity.pdbx_description
1 polymer ?
#
loop_
_entity_poly.entity_id
_entity_poly.type
_entity_poly.pdbx_seq_one_letter_code
_entity_poly.pdbx_strand_id
1 'polypeptide(L)'
;MNDRLGTPRREIVMLAAAFGPVCFRLMAAAQQERDPHPVNADQALRDLLAGNHRFTAGATLMPRRSPEDFRALSGGQFPEAVIVSCADSRVAPEILFDVGVGDIFVVRVAGNVIEGTGVIVKGSIEYAVAELNVPLILVLGHSGCGAVKAAKKHIDDKDSLPGAINGLVELIKPAVARSKGMSGDPLENAIRQNVETGVEKLQRMEPILAPRVKAGTLKVVGAVYDLQTGAVALNGKAK
;
A
#
# COMPACT_ATOMS: atom_id res chain seq x y z
N MET A 1 -2.20 72.73 -38.24
CA MET A 1 -1.09 73.25 -37.44
C MET A 1 -0.70 72.12 -36.51
N ASN A 2 0.47 71.62 -36.78
CA ASN A 2 1.16 70.50 -36.13
C ASN A 2 1.30 70.63 -34.62
N ASP A 3 1.25 69.54 -33.89
CA ASP A 3 2.44 69.19 -33.09
C ASP A 3 2.46 67.69 -32.73
N ARG A 4 3.55 67.06 -33.17
CA ARG A 4 3.94 65.68 -32.81
C ARG A 4 4.68 65.75 -31.51
N LEU A 5 4.25 64.97 -30.50
CA LEU A 5 5.07 64.63 -29.34
C LEU A 5 5.39 63.16 -29.36
N GLY A 6 6.64 62.89 -29.66
CA GLY A 6 7.21 61.56 -29.65
C GLY A 6 7.38 61.01 -28.21
N THR A 7 6.94 59.81 -28.02
CA THR A 7 7.21 59.01 -26.80
C THR A 7 8.58 58.35 -26.89
N PRO A 8 9.41 58.40 -25.83
CA PRO A 8 10.71 57.74 -25.85
C PRO A 8 10.54 56.22 -25.66
N ARG A 9 11.12 55.47 -26.58
CA ARG A 9 11.33 54.00 -26.45
C ARG A 9 12.22 53.75 -25.23
N ARG A 10 11.65 53.11 -24.22
CA ARG A 10 12.44 52.49 -23.14
C ARG A 10 13.00 51.18 -23.69
N GLU A 11 14.31 51.13 -23.83
CA GLU A 11 15.05 49.89 -24.04
C GLU A 11 14.94 49.05 -22.79
N ILE A 12 14.30 47.86 -22.93
CA ILE A 12 14.30 46.84 -21.89
C ILE A 12 15.62 46.07 -22.05
N VAL A 13 16.57 46.38 -21.20
CA VAL A 13 17.79 45.57 -21.04
C VAL A 13 17.36 44.29 -20.43
N MET A 14 17.36 43.20 -21.23
CA MET A 14 17.22 41.84 -20.71
C MET A 14 18.47 41.49 -19.97
N LEU A 15 18.38 41.45 -18.65
CA LEU A 15 19.41 40.82 -17.79
C LEU A 15 19.23 39.30 -17.93
N ALA A 16 20.02 38.69 -18.77
CA ALA A 16 20.15 37.25 -18.83
C ALA A 16 20.89 36.76 -17.53
N ALA A 17 20.11 36.43 -16.51
CA ALA A 17 20.65 35.75 -15.34
C ALA A 17 21.08 34.35 -15.79
N ALA A 18 22.40 34.11 -15.76
CA ALA A 18 23.02 32.82 -15.98
C ALA A 18 22.59 31.86 -14.84
N PHE A 19 21.53 31.12 -15.06
CA PHE A 19 21.24 29.91 -14.27
C PHE A 19 22.21 28.82 -14.74
N GLY A 20 23.20 28.53 -13.91
CA GLY A 20 24.26 27.59 -14.19
C GLY A 20 23.73 26.15 -14.39
N PRO A 21 24.54 25.26 -14.99
CA PRO A 21 24.14 23.90 -15.39
C PRO A 21 23.82 22.93 -14.25
N VAL A 22 23.80 23.40 -13.01
CA VAL A 22 23.52 22.57 -11.82
C VAL A 22 22.04 22.23 -11.66
N CYS A 23 21.11 23.08 -12.11
CA CYS A 23 19.68 22.80 -12.03
C CYS A 23 19.18 21.75 -13.04
N PHE A 24 19.89 21.54 -14.15
CA PHE A 24 19.48 20.57 -15.16
C PHE A 24 19.83 19.11 -14.79
N ARG A 25 20.73 18.89 -13.86
CA ARG A 25 21.11 17.53 -13.40
C ARG A 25 20.15 16.93 -12.38
N LEU A 26 19.29 17.72 -11.75
CA LEU A 26 18.31 17.24 -10.76
C LEU A 26 16.99 16.78 -11.39
N MET A 27 16.72 17.12 -12.64
CA MET A 27 15.51 16.66 -13.36
C MET A 27 15.71 15.41 -14.22
N ALA A 28 16.95 14.94 -14.40
CA ALA A 28 17.24 13.74 -15.21
C ALA A 28 17.20 12.42 -14.41
N ALA A 29 16.83 12.45 -13.14
CA ALA A 29 16.82 11.25 -12.28
C ALA A 29 15.48 10.48 -12.28
N ALA A 30 14.53 10.81 -13.14
CA ALA A 30 13.16 10.33 -13.03
C ALA A 30 12.68 9.38 -14.14
N GLN A 31 13.53 8.96 -15.05
CA GLN A 31 13.20 7.93 -16.04
C GLN A 31 14.13 6.75 -15.91
N GLN A 32 14.09 6.10 -14.76
CA GLN A 32 14.58 4.75 -14.67
C GLN A 32 13.47 3.88 -15.31
N GLU A 33 13.69 3.44 -16.56
CA GLU A 33 12.94 2.34 -17.15
C GLU A 33 12.99 1.22 -16.12
N ARG A 34 11.83 0.82 -15.61
CA ARG A 34 11.79 -0.31 -14.69
C ARG A 34 12.27 -1.53 -15.43
N ASP A 35 13.37 -2.07 -14.98
CA ASP A 35 13.81 -3.39 -15.36
C ASP A 35 12.63 -4.36 -15.12
N PRO A 36 12.14 -5.08 -16.15
CA PRO A 36 11.06 -6.06 -15.97
C PRO A 36 11.46 -7.24 -15.08
N HIS A 37 12.68 -7.28 -14.57
CA HIS A 37 13.12 -8.31 -13.64
C HIS A 37 12.59 -8.03 -12.24
N PRO A 38 11.87 -8.99 -11.64
CA PRO A 38 11.26 -8.78 -10.34
C PRO A 38 12.35 -8.55 -9.29
N VAL A 39 12.23 -7.43 -8.60
CA VAL A 39 12.94 -7.19 -7.35
C VAL A 39 12.63 -8.39 -6.44
N ASN A 40 13.61 -8.89 -5.68
CA ASN A 40 13.32 -9.97 -4.75
C ASN A 40 12.43 -9.46 -3.59
N ALA A 41 11.72 -10.36 -2.94
CA ALA A 41 10.74 -10.04 -1.90
C ALA A 41 11.32 -9.21 -0.74
N ASP A 42 12.59 -9.44 -0.38
CA ASP A 42 13.25 -8.71 0.71
C ASP A 42 13.57 -7.27 0.31
N GLN A 43 13.95 -7.05 -0.94
CA GLN A 43 14.16 -5.71 -1.47
C GLN A 43 12.83 -4.95 -1.53
N ALA A 44 11.79 -5.55 -2.10
CA ALA A 44 10.45 -4.95 -2.16
C ALA A 44 9.96 -4.54 -0.76
N LEU A 45 10.16 -5.39 0.24
CA LEU A 45 9.79 -5.07 1.62
C LEU A 45 10.61 -3.89 2.18
N ARG A 46 11.93 -3.87 1.94
CA ARG A 46 12.77 -2.73 2.38
C ARG A 46 12.35 -1.43 1.73
N ASP A 47 12.01 -1.45 0.44
CA ASP A 47 11.61 -0.26 -0.31
C ASP A 47 10.27 0.29 0.17
N LEU A 48 9.29 -0.57 0.46
CA LEU A 48 8.04 -0.18 1.10
C LEU A 48 8.27 0.46 2.48
N LEU A 49 9.08 -0.15 3.33
CA LEU A 49 9.37 0.39 4.67
C LEU A 49 10.17 1.70 4.61
N ALA A 50 11.10 1.83 3.68
CA ALA A 50 11.82 3.08 3.43
C ALA A 50 10.87 4.18 2.94
N GLY A 51 9.91 3.85 2.07
CA GLY A 51 8.85 4.77 1.64
C GLY A 51 7.97 5.21 2.80
N ASN A 52 7.56 4.29 3.67
CA ASN A 52 6.82 4.65 4.88
C ASN A 52 7.63 5.54 5.84
N HIS A 53 8.91 5.29 5.97
CA HIS A 53 9.79 6.19 6.75
C HIS A 53 9.83 7.60 6.16
N ARG A 54 9.91 7.76 4.82
CA ARG A 54 9.82 9.09 4.19
C ARG A 54 8.47 9.75 4.45
N PHE A 55 7.37 8.96 4.37
CA PHE A 55 6.03 9.46 4.66
C PHE A 55 5.93 10.01 6.10
N THR A 56 6.36 9.24 7.09
CA THR A 56 6.31 9.68 8.50
C THR A 56 7.25 10.85 8.81
N ALA A 57 8.34 10.98 8.07
CA ALA A 57 9.28 12.10 8.20
C ALA A 57 8.83 13.38 7.44
N GLY A 58 7.71 13.34 6.71
CA GLY A 58 7.27 14.47 5.88
C GLY A 58 8.18 14.75 4.68
N ALA A 59 8.99 13.77 4.26
CA ALA A 59 9.99 13.88 3.20
C ALA A 59 9.65 13.00 1.99
N THR A 60 8.37 12.94 1.62
CA THR A 60 7.86 12.12 0.52
C THR A 60 8.40 12.58 -0.83
N LEU A 61 8.71 11.63 -1.69
CA LEU A 61 9.17 11.86 -3.06
C LEU A 61 8.01 11.98 -4.05
N MET A 62 6.85 11.44 -3.70
CA MET A 62 5.62 11.42 -4.54
C MET A 62 5.90 10.98 -5.99
N PRO A 63 6.56 9.82 -6.19
CA PRO A 63 7.00 9.40 -7.51
C PRO A 63 5.80 9.06 -8.42
N ARG A 64 5.97 9.27 -9.73
CA ARG A 64 5.06 8.81 -10.79
C ARG A 64 3.57 9.04 -10.51
N ARG A 65 3.15 10.32 -10.41
CA ARG A 65 1.75 10.71 -10.17
C ARG A 65 1.19 11.64 -11.22
N SER A 66 1.95 11.90 -12.29
CA SER A 66 1.52 12.75 -13.41
C SER A 66 0.76 11.92 -14.46
N PRO A 67 -0.08 12.55 -15.31
CA PRO A 67 -0.71 11.85 -16.43
C PRO A 67 0.27 11.21 -17.41
N GLU A 68 1.48 11.73 -17.51
CA GLU A 68 2.55 11.20 -18.36
C GLU A 68 3.08 9.86 -17.83
N ASP A 69 3.24 9.74 -16.50
CA ASP A 69 3.62 8.50 -15.85
C ASP A 69 2.61 7.38 -16.13
N PHE A 70 1.31 7.69 -16.05
CA PHE A 70 0.24 6.74 -16.39
C PHE A 70 0.31 6.29 -17.85
N ARG A 71 0.59 7.23 -18.77
CA ARG A 71 0.72 6.91 -20.21
C ARG A 71 1.90 5.98 -20.48
N ALA A 72 3.02 6.19 -19.81
CA ALA A 72 4.19 5.35 -19.94
C ALA A 72 3.93 3.89 -19.51
N LEU A 73 3.00 3.67 -18.57
CA LEU A 73 2.63 2.35 -18.06
C LEU A 73 1.42 1.72 -18.77
N SER A 74 0.88 2.35 -19.83
CA SER A 74 -0.32 1.84 -20.51
C SER A 74 -0.10 0.48 -21.21
N GLY A 75 1.15 0.11 -21.50
CA GLY A 75 1.51 -1.15 -22.14
C GLY A 75 1.66 -2.34 -21.18
N GLY A 76 1.70 -2.12 -19.86
CA GLY A 76 1.88 -3.19 -18.87
C GLY A 76 2.12 -2.66 -17.47
N GLN A 77 2.11 -3.58 -16.49
CA GLN A 77 2.37 -3.27 -15.10
C GLN A 77 3.36 -4.29 -14.50
N PHE A 78 4.23 -3.81 -13.62
CA PHE A 78 5.29 -4.63 -12.98
C PHE A 78 5.34 -4.30 -11.48
N PRO A 79 4.28 -4.63 -10.71
CA PRO A 79 4.23 -4.33 -9.29
C PRO A 79 5.22 -5.18 -8.51
N GLU A 80 5.87 -4.57 -7.52
CA GLU A 80 6.86 -5.24 -6.66
C GLU A 80 6.21 -5.94 -5.47
N ALA A 81 5.00 -5.54 -5.11
CA ALA A 81 4.26 -6.10 -3.99
C ALA A 81 2.74 -6.10 -4.21
N VAL A 82 2.07 -7.08 -3.63
CA VAL A 82 0.62 -7.04 -3.38
C VAL A 82 0.39 -6.48 -1.98
N ILE A 83 -0.44 -5.46 -1.87
CA ILE A 83 -0.90 -4.93 -0.58
C ILE A 83 -2.35 -5.34 -0.35
N VAL A 84 -2.58 -6.24 0.60
CA VAL A 84 -3.93 -6.62 1.03
C VAL A 84 -4.30 -5.79 2.25
N SER A 85 -5.15 -4.77 2.08
CA SER A 85 -5.43 -3.80 3.13
C SER A 85 -6.91 -3.54 3.37
N CYS A 86 -7.19 -2.76 4.41
CA CYS A 86 -8.55 -2.33 4.70
C CYS A 86 -9.06 -1.33 3.66
N ALA A 87 -10.38 -1.39 3.37
CA ALA A 87 -11.08 -0.40 2.56
C ALA A 87 -11.34 0.93 3.31
N ASP A 88 -10.88 1.07 4.55
CA ASP A 88 -10.97 2.32 5.34
C ASP A 88 -10.37 3.49 4.54
N SER A 89 -11.13 4.60 4.45
CA SER A 89 -10.76 5.75 3.62
C SER A 89 -9.43 6.41 3.99
N ARG A 90 -8.93 6.17 5.20
CA ARG A 90 -7.67 6.69 5.73
C ARG A 90 -6.47 5.82 5.39
N VAL A 91 -6.69 4.64 4.81
CA VAL A 91 -5.65 3.69 4.40
C VAL A 91 -5.47 3.77 2.90
N ALA A 92 -4.46 4.50 2.45
CA ALA A 92 -4.10 4.66 1.05
C ALA A 92 -2.65 4.15 0.84
N PRO A 93 -2.47 2.87 0.45
CA PRO A 93 -1.15 2.24 0.40
C PRO A 93 -0.11 3.01 -0.41
N GLU A 94 -0.50 3.58 -1.55
CA GLU A 94 0.41 4.35 -2.42
C GLU A 94 0.97 5.59 -1.72
N ILE A 95 0.16 6.21 -0.85
CA ILE A 95 0.58 7.38 -0.06
C ILE A 95 1.44 6.93 1.12
N LEU A 96 1.00 5.89 1.86
CA LEU A 96 1.67 5.40 3.06
C LEU A 96 3.08 4.88 2.80
N PHE A 97 3.28 4.28 1.63
CA PHE A 97 4.56 3.74 1.22
C PHE A 97 5.33 4.66 0.29
N ASP A 98 4.82 5.88 0.03
CA ASP A 98 5.45 6.87 -0.85
C ASP A 98 5.89 6.26 -2.18
N VAL A 99 4.98 5.50 -2.81
CA VAL A 99 5.18 4.85 -4.09
C VAL A 99 4.33 5.49 -5.18
N GLY A 100 4.65 5.21 -6.43
CA GLY A 100 3.95 5.73 -7.61
C GLY A 100 2.98 4.73 -8.23
N VAL A 101 2.32 5.18 -9.31
CA VAL A 101 1.47 4.31 -10.11
C VAL A 101 2.28 3.13 -10.67
N GLY A 102 1.69 1.94 -10.62
CA GLY A 102 2.30 0.70 -11.13
C GLY A 102 3.28 0.01 -10.19
N ASP A 103 3.62 0.60 -9.01
CA ASP A 103 4.60 0.04 -8.08
C ASP A 103 4.03 -1.07 -7.21
N ILE A 104 2.76 -0.99 -6.88
CA ILE A 104 2.08 -1.97 -6.02
C ILE A 104 0.74 -2.38 -6.62
N PHE A 105 0.37 -3.65 -6.40
CA PHE A 105 -0.95 -4.18 -6.71
C PHE A 105 -1.80 -4.16 -5.44
N VAL A 106 -2.90 -3.41 -5.44
CA VAL A 106 -3.67 -3.14 -4.22
C VAL A 106 -5.00 -3.87 -4.22
N VAL A 107 -5.24 -4.67 -3.17
CA VAL A 107 -6.51 -5.34 -2.89
C VAL A 107 -7.05 -4.81 -1.56
N ARG A 108 -8.22 -4.16 -1.59
CA ARG A 108 -8.81 -3.51 -0.41
C ARG A 108 -10.21 -4.04 -0.11
N VAL A 109 -10.38 -4.54 1.10
CA VAL A 109 -11.67 -4.97 1.64
C VAL A 109 -11.77 -4.55 3.11
N ALA A 110 -12.98 -4.28 3.62
CA ALA A 110 -13.16 -3.90 5.02
C ALA A 110 -12.55 -4.96 5.95
N GLY A 111 -11.67 -4.52 6.88
CA GLY A 111 -10.96 -5.41 7.80
C GLY A 111 -9.90 -6.29 7.14
N ASN A 112 -9.41 -5.97 5.95
CA ASN A 112 -8.37 -6.74 5.23
C ASN A 112 -8.61 -8.27 5.19
N VAL A 113 -9.88 -8.70 5.17
CA VAL A 113 -10.26 -10.12 5.16
C VAL A 113 -9.97 -10.76 3.80
N ILE A 114 -9.57 -12.03 3.81
CA ILE A 114 -9.16 -12.75 2.61
C ILE A 114 -10.19 -13.82 2.21
N GLU A 115 -10.88 -14.41 3.17
CA GLU A 115 -11.92 -15.42 2.93
C GLU A 115 -13.32 -14.85 3.01
N GLY A 116 -14.31 -15.57 2.43
CA GLY A 116 -15.73 -15.23 2.44
C GLY A 116 -16.16 -14.20 1.41
N THR A 117 -15.21 -13.56 0.77
CA THR A 117 -15.45 -12.62 -0.34
C THR A 117 -15.53 -13.35 -1.68
N GLY A 118 -15.63 -14.68 -1.63
CA GLY A 118 -15.66 -15.53 -2.81
C GLY A 118 -14.34 -15.54 -3.59
N VAL A 119 -14.43 -15.88 -4.87
CA VAL A 119 -13.26 -15.98 -5.77
C VAL A 119 -12.59 -14.64 -6.08
N ILE A 120 -13.26 -13.50 -5.87
CA ILE A 120 -12.82 -12.19 -6.37
C ILE A 120 -11.53 -11.74 -5.67
N VAL A 121 -11.51 -11.73 -4.32
CA VAL A 121 -10.33 -11.28 -3.56
C VAL A 121 -9.18 -12.26 -3.71
N LYS A 122 -9.46 -13.56 -3.55
CA LYS A 122 -8.44 -14.61 -3.74
C LYS A 122 -7.89 -14.59 -5.16
N GLY A 123 -8.76 -14.57 -6.16
CA GLY A 123 -8.35 -14.55 -7.57
C GLY A 123 -7.53 -13.31 -7.94
N SER A 124 -7.83 -12.14 -7.35
CA SER A 124 -7.02 -10.95 -7.56
C SER A 124 -5.60 -11.09 -6.99
N ILE A 125 -5.46 -11.70 -5.82
CA ILE A 125 -4.15 -11.97 -5.21
C ILE A 125 -3.39 -13.02 -6.01
N GLU A 126 -4.06 -14.12 -6.39
CA GLU A 126 -3.48 -15.19 -7.21
C GLU A 126 -3.05 -14.68 -8.58
N TYR A 127 -3.84 -13.82 -9.22
CA TYR A 127 -3.51 -13.17 -10.48
C TYR A 127 -2.19 -12.38 -10.38
N ALA A 128 -2.04 -11.55 -9.35
CA ALA A 128 -0.83 -10.76 -9.17
C ALA A 128 0.41 -11.66 -8.98
N VAL A 129 0.25 -12.79 -8.28
CA VAL A 129 1.36 -13.73 -8.05
C VAL A 129 1.63 -14.61 -9.27
N ALA A 130 0.59 -15.11 -9.95
CA ALA A 130 0.74 -16.05 -11.06
C ALA A 130 1.11 -15.37 -12.37
N GLU A 131 0.41 -14.28 -12.71
CA GLU A 131 0.52 -13.60 -14.01
C GLU A 131 1.51 -12.44 -13.99
N LEU A 132 1.61 -11.71 -12.85
CA LEU A 132 2.52 -10.58 -12.75
C LEU A 132 3.83 -10.92 -12.01
N ASN A 133 3.97 -12.16 -11.52
CA ASN A 133 5.15 -12.66 -10.80
C ASN A 133 5.56 -11.81 -9.58
N VAL A 134 4.59 -11.23 -8.88
CA VAL A 134 4.85 -10.42 -7.69
C VAL A 134 5.48 -11.26 -6.58
N PRO A 135 6.66 -10.89 -6.05
CA PRO A 135 7.39 -11.71 -5.09
C PRO A 135 6.97 -11.50 -3.63
N LEU A 136 6.20 -10.45 -3.33
CA LEU A 136 5.84 -10.06 -1.96
C LEU A 136 4.34 -9.85 -1.83
N ILE A 137 3.74 -10.41 -0.78
CA ILE A 137 2.40 -10.03 -0.29
C ILE A 137 2.55 -9.42 1.09
N LEU A 138 2.04 -8.20 1.28
CA LEU A 138 1.93 -7.53 2.56
C LEU A 138 0.47 -7.45 2.99
N VAL A 139 0.10 -8.14 4.07
CA VAL A 139 -1.22 -7.99 4.72
C VAL A 139 -1.14 -6.82 5.69
N LEU A 140 -1.83 -5.73 5.36
CA LEU A 140 -1.76 -4.46 6.08
C LEU A 140 -3.06 -4.21 6.86
N GLY A 141 -3.01 -4.41 8.18
CA GLY A 141 -4.02 -3.93 9.12
C GLY A 141 -3.79 -2.46 9.49
N HIS A 142 -4.68 -1.88 10.28
CA HIS A 142 -4.49 -0.53 10.81
C HIS A 142 -5.10 -0.36 12.19
N SER A 143 -4.55 0.54 13.00
CA SER A 143 -5.07 0.87 14.33
C SER A 143 -6.52 1.36 14.24
N GLY A 144 -7.32 1.01 15.25
CA GLY A 144 -8.71 1.45 15.34
C GLY A 144 -9.63 0.94 14.23
N CYS A 145 -9.36 -0.20 13.61
CA CYS A 145 -10.13 -0.76 12.49
C CYS A 145 -11.61 -0.98 12.84
N GLY A 146 -12.51 -0.31 12.12
CA GLY A 146 -13.95 -0.36 12.38
C GLY A 146 -14.55 -1.76 12.20
N ALA A 147 -14.09 -2.54 11.22
CA ALA A 147 -14.57 -3.91 11.00
C ALA A 147 -14.16 -4.86 12.14
N VAL A 148 -12.93 -4.73 12.66
CA VAL A 148 -12.46 -5.52 13.81
C VAL A 148 -13.18 -5.09 15.10
N LYS A 149 -13.41 -3.79 15.28
CA LYS A 149 -14.21 -3.26 16.40
C LYS A 149 -15.64 -3.79 16.37
N ALA A 150 -16.28 -3.83 15.19
CA ALA A 150 -17.60 -4.42 15.02
C ALA A 150 -17.60 -5.91 15.37
N ALA A 151 -16.64 -6.70 14.85
CA ALA A 151 -16.52 -8.10 15.16
C ALA A 151 -16.39 -8.36 16.67
N LYS A 152 -15.56 -7.58 17.36
CA LYS A 152 -15.41 -7.68 18.83
C LYS A 152 -16.72 -7.39 19.55
N LYS A 153 -17.39 -6.26 19.21
CA LYS A 153 -18.67 -5.86 19.82
C LYS A 153 -19.73 -6.95 19.66
N HIS A 154 -19.94 -7.46 18.45
CA HIS A 154 -21.01 -8.43 18.15
C HIS A 154 -20.71 -9.86 18.65
N ILE A 155 -19.45 -10.17 18.97
CA ILE A 155 -19.12 -11.36 19.79
C ILE A 155 -19.56 -11.17 21.23
N ASP A 156 -19.26 -10.01 21.81
CA ASP A 156 -19.58 -9.71 23.21
C ASP A 156 -21.11 -9.60 23.43
N ASP A 157 -21.80 -8.93 22.51
CA ASP A 157 -23.27 -8.76 22.52
C ASP A 157 -24.05 -10.03 22.12
N LYS A 158 -23.39 -11.02 21.54
CA LYS A 158 -24.00 -12.28 21.02
C LYS A 158 -25.15 -12.06 20.05
N ASP A 159 -25.06 -11.00 19.27
CA ASP A 159 -26.02 -10.62 18.24
C ASP A 159 -25.46 -10.77 16.83
N SER A 160 -26.24 -10.44 15.83
CA SER A 160 -25.84 -10.49 14.41
C SER A 160 -26.11 -9.14 13.74
N LEU A 161 -25.33 -8.87 12.70
CA LEU A 161 -25.48 -7.67 11.88
C LEU A 161 -26.36 -7.95 10.64
N PRO A 162 -27.05 -6.95 10.11
CA PRO A 162 -27.89 -7.12 8.94
C PRO A 162 -27.05 -7.33 7.66
N GLY A 163 -27.61 -8.09 6.72
CA GLY A 163 -27.08 -8.26 5.37
C GLY A 163 -25.67 -8.85 5.31
N ALA A 164 -24.89 -8.45 4.32
CA ALA A 164 -23.56 -8.96 4.07
C ALA A 164 -22.51 -8.55 5.14
N ILE A 165 -22.81 -7.53 5.95
CA ILE A 165 -21.92 -7.10 7.05
C ILE A 165 -21.72 -8.23 8.05
N ASN A 166 -22.78 -9.02 8.33
CA ASN A 166 -22.66 -10.17 9.23
C ASN A 166 -21.61 -11.16 8.75
N GLY A 167 -21.63 -11.52 7.46
CA GLY A 167 -20.65 -12.43 6.87
C GLY A 167 -19.22 -11.90 6.98
N LEU A 168 -19.02 -10.59 6.80
CA LEU A 168 -17.72 -9.95 6.97
C LEU A 168 -17.22 -10.06 8.41
N VAL A 169 -18.09 -9.77 9.37
CA VAL A 169 -17.77 -9.84 10.82
C VAL A 169 -17.45 -11.27 11.25
N GLU A 170 -18.22 -12.25 10.76
CA GLU A 170 -17.95 -13.67 11.04
C GLU A 170 -16.53 -14.11 10.62
N LEU A 171 -16.00 -13.57 9.56
CA LEU A 171 -14.64 -13.87 9.09
C LEU A 171 -13.55 -13.31 10.00
N ILE A 172 -13.85 -12.25 10.77
CA ILE A 172 -12.91 -11.60 11.69
C ILE A 172 -13.01 -12.22 13.10
N LYS A 173 -14.18 -12.78 13.47
CA LYS A 173 -14.40 -13.38 14.80
C LYS A 173 -13.32 -14.36 15.26
N PRO A 174 -12.77 -15.26 14.44
CA PRO A 174 -11.69 -16.15 14.86
C PRO A 174 -10.45 -15.40 15.36
N ALA A 175 -10.09 -14.29 14.72
CA ALA A 175 -8.96 -13.46 15.13
C ALA A 175 -9.23 -12.75 16.48
N VAL A 176 -10.45 -12.25 16.68
CA VAL A 176 -10.88 -11.69 17.97
C VAL A 176 -10.83 -12.76 19.07
N ALA A 177 -11.29 -13.98 18.79
CA ALA A 177 -11.23 -15.08 19.75
C ALA A 177 -9.77 -15.42 20.13
N ARG A 178 -8.85 -15.44 19.16
CA ARG A 178 -7.41 -15.69 19.38
C ARG A 178 -6.73 -14.59 20.20
N SER A 179 -7.24 -13.36 20.17
CA SER A 179 -6.69 -12.23 20.93
C SER A 179 -7.11 -12.19 22.41
N LYS A 180 -8.08 -13.00 22.82
CA LYS A 180 -8.56 -13.04 24.21
C LYS A 180 -7.44 -13.45 25.18
N GLY A 181 -7.34 -12.68 26.27
CA GLY A 181 -6.34 -12.92 27.32
C GLY A 181 -4.93 -12.40 26.99
N MET A 182 -4.71 -11.80 25.83
CA MET A 182 -3.45 -11.13 25.52
C MET A 182 -3.33 -9.82 26.31
N SER A 183 -2.12 -9.51 26.77
CA SER A 183 -1.82 -8.24 27.44
C SER A 183 -1.91 -7.04 26.45
N GLY A 184 -2.21 -5.83 26.95
CA GLY A 184 -2.29 -4.62 26.15
C GLY A 184 -3.72 -4.30 25.72
N ASP A 185 -3.86 -3.46 24.70
CA ASP A 185 -5.16 -3.04 24.17
C ASP A 185 -5.88 -4.17 23.44
N PRO A 186 -7.10 -4.55 23.84
CA PRO A 186 -7.81 -5.69 23.25
C PRO A 186 -8.18 -5.50 21.78
N LEU A 187 -8.41 -4.26 21.32
CA LEU A 187 -8.72 -3.99 19.91
C LEU A 187 -7.46 -4.12 19.07
N GLU A 188 -6.35 -3.57 19.50
CA GLU A 188 -5.07 -3.66 18.81
C GLU A 188 -4.58 -5.11 18.74
N ASN A 189 -4.76 -5.89 19.81
CA ASN A 189 -4.48 -7.33 19.80
C ASN A 189 -5.33 -8.06 18.76
N ALA A 190 -6.63 -7.76 18.67
CA ALA A 190 -7.52 -8.36 17.67
C ALA A 190 -7.12 -7.96 16.23
N ILE A 191 -6.71 -6.72 16.02
CA ILE A 191 -6.20 -6.24 14.71
C ILE A 191 -4.95 -7.03 14.30
N ARG A 192 -3.98 -7.17 15.21
CA ARG A 192 -2.76 -7.95 14.97
C ARG A 192 -3.07 -9.41 14.67
N GLN A 193 -3.97 -10.03 15.43
CA GLN A 193 -4.40 -11.41 15.17
C GLN A 193 -5.15 -11.56 13.85
N ASN A 194 -5.89 -10.54 13.41
CA ASN A 194 -6.56 -10.56 12.11
C ASN A 194 -5.55 -10.50 10.96
N VAL A 195 -4.52 -9.68 11.09
CA VAL A 195 -3.39 -9.65 10.14
C VAL A 195 -2.69 -11.00 10.08
N GLU A 196 -2.34 -11.58 11.23
CA GLU A 196 -1.66 -12.89 11.31
C GLU A 196 -2.51 -14.00 10.67
N THR A 197 -3.81 -14.01 10.95
CA THR A 197 -4.75 -14.94 10.32
C THR A 197 -4.73 -14.81 8.79
N GLY A 198 -4.67 -13.59 8.28
CA GLY A 198 -4.54 -13.33 6.84
C GLY A 198 -3.24 -13.89 6.27
N VAL A 199 -2.12 -13.65 6.94
CA VAL A 199 -0.81 -14.18 6.55
C VAL A 199 -0.80 -15.71 6.51
N GLU A 200 -1.26 -16.34 7.59
CA GLU A 200 -1.34 -17.81 7.68
C GLU A 200 -2.20 -18.43 6.55
N LYS A 201 -3.32 -17.79 6.21
CA LYS A 201 -4.21 -18.23 5.14
C LYS A 201 -3.52 -18.16 3.78
N LEU A 202 -2.90 -17.04 3.47
CA LEU A 202 -2.20 -16.85 2.20
C LEU A 202 -1.01 -17.80 2.04
N GLN A 203 -0.24 -18.03 3.11
CA GLN A 203 0.89 -18.97 3.09
C GLN A 203 0.47 -20.41 2.79
N ARG A 204 -0.77 -20.77 3.12
CA ARG A 204 -1.32 -22.13 2.93
C ARG A 204 -2.26 -22.25 1.74
N MET A 205 -2.45 -21.18 0.97
CA MET A 205 -3.42 -21.12 -0.12
C MET A 205 -2.91 -21.91 -1.33
N GLU A 206 -3.51 -23.07 -1.55
CA GLU A 206 -3.31 -23.89 -2.74
C GLU A 206 -4.25 -23.40 -3.88
N PRO A 207 -3.91 -23.66 -5.14
CA PRO A 207 -2.71 -24.35 -5.64
C PRO A 207 -1.55 -23.41 -5.99
N ILE A 208 -1.70 -22.08 -5.86
CA ILE A 208 -0.77 -21.09 -6.45
C ILE A 208 0.24 -20.56 -5.42
N LEU A 209 -0.25 -20.09 -4.27
CA LEU A 209 0.60 -19.35 -3.32
C LEU A 209 1.47 -20.28 -2.47
N ALA A 210 0.89 -21.33 -1.91
CA ALA A 210 1.61 -22.23 -1.00
C ALA A 210 2.84 -22.88 -1.64
N PRO A 211 2.81 -23.37 -2.88
CA PRO A 211 4.01 -23.87 -3.56
C PRO A 211 5.10 -22.81 -3.73
N ARG A 212 4.74 -21.58 -4.05
CA ARG A 212 5.70 -20.47 -4.23
C ARG A 212 6.32 -20.02 -2.90
N VAL A 213 5.53 -20.01 -1.82
CA VAL A 213 6.04 -19.76 -0.46
C VAL A 213 7.03 -20.84 -0.06
N LYS A 214 6.69 -22.12 -0.30
CA LYS A 214 7.58 -23.25 -0.02
C LYS A 214 8.87 -23.21 -0.84
N ALA A 215 8.79 -22.76 -2.08
CA ALA A 215 9.95 -22.59 -2.96
C ALA A 215 10.80 -21.36 -2.62
N GLY A 216 10.35 -20.48 -1.71
CA GLY A 216 11.02 -19.22 -1.37
C GLY A 216 10.91 -18.12 -2.46
N THR A 217 10.05 -18.31 -3.46
CA THR A 217 9.83 -17.33 -4.53
C THR A 217 8.71 -16.33 -4.23
N LEU A 218 7.95 -16.58 -3.17
CA LEU A 218 6.92 -15.68 -2.64
C LEU A 218 7.10 -15.51 -1.14
N LYS A 219 7.15 -14.28 -0.68
CA LYS A 219 7.13 -13.92 0.74
C LYS A 219 5.78 -13.32 1.11
N VAL A 220 5.21 -13.76 2.25
CA VAL A 220 3.97 -13.20 2.79
C VAL A 220 4.25 -12.71 4.19
N VAL A 221 4.03 -11.41 4.42
CA VAL A 221 4.28 -10.75 5.70
C VAL A 221 3.05 -9.97 6.15
N GLY A 222 2.95 -9.71 7.46
CA GLY A 222 1.92 -8.88 8.06
C GLY A 222 2.50 -7.59 8.61
N ALA A 223 1.72 -6.52 8.55
CA ALA A 223 2.04 -5.24 9.18
C ALA A 223 0.79 -4.54 9.69
N VAL A 224 0.97 -3.61 10.62
CA VAL A 224 -0.09 -2.73 11.10
C VAL A 224 0.34 -1.28 10.91
N TYR A 225 -0.54 -0.51 10.28
CA TYR A 225 -0.43 0.92 10.09
C TYR A 225 -1.08 1.66 11.25
N ASP A 226 -0.36 2.53 11.90
CA ASP A 226 -0.86 3.40 12.95
C ASP A 226 -1.42 4.69 12.36
N LEU A 227 -2.71 4.94 12.55
CA LEU A 227 -3.41 6.11 12.02
C LEU A 227 -2.97 7.45 12.65
N GLN A 228 -2.38 7.43 13.84
CA GLN A 228 -1.96 8.66 14.53
C GLN A 228 -0.57 9.10 14.07
N THR A 229 0.34 8.14 13.91
CA THR A 229 1.75 8.43 13.61
C THR A 229 2.09 8.28 12.13
N GLY A 230 1.26 7.58 11.37
CA GLY A 230 1.58 7.23 9.98
C GLY A 230 2.54 6.05 9.84
N ALA A 231 3.03 5.48 10.95
CA ALA A 231 4.03 4.43 10.92
C ALA A 231 3.44 3.06 10.59
N VAL A 232 4.16 2.28 9.82
CA VAL A 232 3.89 0.87 9.54
C VAL A 232 4.88 0.00 10.31
N ALA A 233 4.38 -0.86 11.19
CA ALA A 233 5.17 -1.81 11.95
C ALA A 233 4.88 -3.24 11.51
N LEU A 234 5.93 -4.03 11.26
CA LEU A 234 5.77 -5.45 10.94
C LEU A 234 5.09 -6.19 12.10
N ASN A 235 4.16 -7.07 11.77
CA ASN A 235 3.43 -7.90 12.71
C ASN A 235 4.17 -9.23 12.86
N GLY A 236 4.70 -9.49 14.06
CA GLY A 236 5.51 -10.65 14.33
C GLY A 236 7.02 -10.44 14.10
N LYS A 237 7.84 -11.37 14.58
CA LYS A 237 9.29 -11.39 14.28
C LYS A 237 9.44 -11.73 12.80
N ALA A 238 10.03 -10.84 12.01
CA ALA A 238 10.57 -11.20 10.71
C ALA A 238 11.54 -12.37 10.93
N LYS A 239 11.14 -13.59 10.52
CA LYS A 239 12.04 -14.74 10.48
C LYS A 239 12.91 -14.63 9.24
#